data_6ba669958fee7180eeacbc0ef4bc8dbb
#
_entry.id   6ba669958fee7180eeacbc0ef4bc8dbb
#
_cell.length_a   1.000
_cell.length_b   1.000
_cell.length_c   1.000
_cell.angle_alpha   90.00
_cell.angle_beta   90.00
_cell.angle_gamma   90.00
#
_symmetry.space_group_name_H-M   'P 1'
#
loop_
_entity.id
_entity.type
_entity.pdbx_description
1 polymer ?
#
loop_
_entity_poly.entity_id
_entity_poly.type
_entity_poly.pdbx_seq_one_letter_code
_entity_poly.pdbx_strand_id
1 'polypeptide(L)'
;MHTWLVVDRARELIDDLPYAKGVTVMLAALCHDFGKPATTEFIEGRIRSRGHDEAGVAPTVAFLDRLKIHTLDNYDVRSQVVELVRAHLKPGEFYYRQEHVTEGAFRRLARRCELDLLYRVARADTLGRNAPWLAREHWFDAAPQEWFIARVRELAVEERPPGPLLLGRHLLALGLQPSPRIGEITRAVYEMQLDGRVRTLEEAQAAAREQIERDARSDIS
;
A
#
# COMPACT_ATOMS: atom_id res chain seq x y z
N MET A 1 -23.44 -4.47 10.77
CA MET A 1 -23.54 -3.10 11.34
C MET A 1 -22.20 -2.35 11.30
N HIS A 2 -21.05 -2.99 11.63
CA HIS A 2 -19.72 -2.38 11.58
C HIS A 2 -19.44 -1.67 10.22
N THR A 3 -19.60 -2.36 9.10
CA THR A 3 -19.33 -1.80 7.75
C THR A 3 -20.06 -0.48 7.48
N TRP A 4 -21.31 -0.32 7.94
CA TRP A 4 -22.04 0.93 7.76
C TRP A 4 -21.44 2.08 8.57
N LEU A 5 -21.00 1.82 9.80
CA LEU A 5 -20.28 2.81 10.61
C LEU A 5 -18.94 3.18 9.98
N VAL A 6 -18.25 2.22 9.37
CA VAL A 6 -17.00 2.49 8.63
C VAL A 6 -17.25 3.39 7.42
N VAL A 7 -18.32 3.12 6.65
CA VAL A 7 -18.71 3.96 5.50
C VAL A 7 -19.06 5.38 5.96
N ASP A 8 -19.81 5.53 7.07
CA ASP A 8 -20.11 6.86 7.62
C ASP A 8 -18.83 7.60 8.03
N ARG A 9 -17.89 6.92 8.70
CA ARG A 9 -16.58 7.52 9.06
C ARG A 9 -15.74 7.85 7.84
N ALA A 10 -15.76 6.99 6.81
CA ALA A 10 -15.06 7.27 5.57
C ALA A 10 -15.61 8.53 4.89
N ARG A 11 -16.93 8.73 4.91
CA ARG A 11 -17.58 9.95 4.36
C ARG A 11 -17.06 11.23 5.01
N GLU A 12 -16.81 11.21 6.32
CA GLU A 12 -16.26 12.35 7.07
C GLU A 12 -14.80 12.68 6.68
N LEU A 13 -14.10 11.77 6.02
CA LEU A 13 -12.67 11.85 5.75
C LEU A 13 -12.32 12.17 4.27
N ILE A 14 -13.31 12.51 3.44
CA ILE A 14 -13.07 12.66 1.98
C ILE A 14 -13.41 14.04 1.41
N ASP A 15 -13.84 15.01 2.23
CA ASP A 15 -14.33 16.30 1.74
C ASP A 15 -13.25 17.14 1.04
N ASP A 16 -11.98 16.91 1.34
CA ASP A 16 -10.81 17.54 0.74
C ASP A 16 -10.26 16.80 -0.50
N LEU A 17 -10.84 15.63 -0.84
CA LEU A 17 -10.35 14.81 -1.93
C LEU A 17 -11.03 15.14 -3.28
N PRO A 18 -10.32 14.98 -4.41
CA PRO A 18 -10.94 14.89 -5.71
C PRO A 18 -12.01 13.78 -5.74
N TYR A 19 -13.09 13.99 -6.52
CA TYR A 19 -14.25 13.10 -6.55
C TYR A 19 -13.87 11.61 -6.74
N ALA A 20 -13.02 11.30 -7.72
CA ALA A 20 -12.59 9.93 -7.99
C ALA A 20 -11.87 9.27 -6.79
N LYS A 21 -11.01 10.02 -6.08
CA LYS A 21 -10.33 9.54 -4.87
C LYS A 21 -11.31 9.36 -3.71
N GLY A 22 -12.26 10.28 -3.54
CA GLY A 22 -13.33 10.14 -2.54
C GLY A 22 -14.18 8.89 -2.78
N VAL A 23 -14.62 8.64 -4.01
CA VAL A 23 -15.33 7.41 -4.40
C VAL A 23 -14.48 6.16 -4.10
N THR A 24 -13.17 6.22 -4.36
CA THR A 24 -12.25 5.11 -4.08
C THR A 24 -12.21 4.77 -2.59
N VAL A 25 -12.10 5.77 -1.70
CA VAL A 25 -12.13 5.57 -0.25
C VAL A 25 -13.46 4.96 0.21
N MET A 26 -14.58 5.48 -0.30
CA MET A 26 -15.91 4.98 0.04
C MET A 26 -16.13 3.51 -0.37
N LEU A 27 -15.67 3.14 -1.58
CA LEU A 27 -15.75 1.77 -2.08
C LEU A 27 -14.81 0.84 -1.30
N ALA A 28 -13.60 1.28 -0.98
CA ALA A 28 -12.67 0.50 -0.17
C ALA A 28 -13.21 0.28 1.26
N ALA A 29 -13.80 1.32 1.87
CA ALA A 29 -14.47 1.21 3.17
C ALA A 29 -15.64 0.24 3.14
N LEU A 30 -16.43 0.20 2.06
CA LEU A 30 -17.52 -0.76 1.90
C LEU A 30 -17.00 -2.20 1.77
N CYS A 31 -15.90 -2.40 1.04
CA CYS A 31 -15.40 -3.72 0.67
C CYS A 31 -14.34 -4.29 1.64
N HIS A 32 -13.80 -3.50 2.59
CA HIS A 32 -12.63 -3.87 3.40
C HIS A 32 -12.76 -5.23 4.10
N ASP A 33 -13.95 -5.58 4.49
CA ASP A 33 -14.29 -6.81 5.23
C ASP A 33 -14.90 -7.92 4.37
N PHE A 34 -14.91 -7.82 3.05
CA PHE A 34 -15.51 -8.82 2.16
C PHE A 34 -14.87 -10.21 2.26
N GLY A 35 -13.66 -10.31 2.79
CA GLY A 35 -13.00 -11.58 3.05
C GLY A 35 -13.44 -12.30 4.34
N LYS A 36 -14.08 -11.62 5.27
CA LYS A 36 -14.47 -12.21 6.57
C LYS A 36 -15.37 -13.45 6.45
N PRO A 37 -16.36 -13.52 5.54
CA PRO A 37 -17.20 -14.72 5.42
C PRO A 37 -16.39 -16.00 5.12
N ALA A 38 -15.27 -15.88 4.41
CA ALA A 38 -14.42 -17.00 4.03
C ALA A 38 -13.34 -17.36 5.08
N THR A 39 -13.05 -16.43 6.01
CA THR A 39 -11.89 -16.57 6.92
C THR A 39 -12.27 -16.51 8.40
N THR A 40 -13.56 -16.34 8.71
CA THR A 40 -14.00 -16.25 10.11
C THR A 40 -14.07 -17.61 10.74
N GLU A 41 -13.31 -17.80 11.81
CA GLU A 41 -13.23 -19.03 12.58
C GLU A 41 -13.35 -18.74 14.08
N PHE A 42 -13.78 -19.75 14.85
CA PHE A 42 -13.77 -19.69 16.30
C PHE A 42 -12.51 -20.38 16.83
N ILE A 43 -11.53 -19.56 17.26
CA ILE A 43 -10.21 -20.05 17.71
C ILE A 43 -10.00 -19.62 19.17
N GLU A 44 -9.71 -20.56 20.06
CA GLU A 44 -9.40 -20.31 21.48
C GLU A 44 -10.44 -19.42 22.18
N GLY A 45 -11.71 -19.71 21.97
CA GLY A 45 -12.82 -18.98 22.63
C GLY A 45 -13.11 -17.58 22.01
N ARG A 46 -12.51 -17.24 20.86
CA ARG A 46 -12.67 -15.94 20.20
C ARG A 46 -12.95 -16.09 18.70
N ILE A 47 -13.78 -15.22 18.17
CA ILE A 47 -13.98 -15.09 16.72
C ILE A 47 -12.76 -14.37 16.13
N ARG A 48 -12.13 -14.98 15.13
CA ARG A 48 -10.99 -14.44 14.40
C ARG A 48 -11.21 -14.57 12.90
N SER A 49 -10.69 -13.60 12.12
CA SER A 49 -10.79 -13.58 10.66
C SER A 49 -9.40 -13.29 10.09
N ARG A 50 -8.45 -14.22 10.28
CA ARG A 50 -7.06 -14.05 9.82
C ARG A 50 -7.02 -14.12 8.29
N GLY A 51 -6.29 -13.19 7.65
CA GLY A 51 -6.11 -13.16 6.20
C GLY A 51 -7.36 -12.69 5.43
N HIS A 52 -8.34 -12.05 6.09
CA HIS A 52 -9.53 -11.51 5.42
C HIS A 52 -9.20 -10.37 4.45
N ASP A 53 -8.10 -9.68 4.65
CA ASP A 53 -7.56 -8.66 3.78
C ASP A 53 -7.23 -9.25 2.39
N GLU A 54 -6.46 -10.32 2.32
CA GLU A 54 -6.13 -11.00 1.06
C GLU A 54 -7.35 -11.76 0.49
N ALA A 55 -8.11 -12.47 1.33
CA ALA A 55 -9.32 -13.18 0.92
C ALA A 55 -10.42 -12.23 0.40
N GLY A 56 -10.40 -10.96 0.81
CA GLY A 56 -11.30 -9.90 0.36
C GLY A 56 -11.07 -9.44 -1.07
N VAL A 57 -9.90 -9.72 -1.65
CA VAL A 57 -9.53 -9.26 -3.00
C VAL A 57 -10.48 -9.78 -4.08
N ALA A 58 -10.67 -11.08 -4.16
CA ALA A 58 -11.51 -11.69 -5.20
C ALA A 58 -12.98 -11.22 -5.14
N PRO A 59 -13.66 -11.21 -3.98
CA PRO A 59 -15.02 -10.69 -3.91
C PRO A 59 -15.10 -9.18 -4.16
N THR A 60 -14.08 -8.37 -3.82
CA THR A 60 -14.01 -6.95 -4.17
C THR A 60 -13.93 -6.76 -5.68
N VAL A 61 -13.06 -7.50 -6.36
CA VAL A 61 -12.95 -7.49 -7.82
C VAL A 61 -14.29 -7.83 -8.46
N ALA A 62 -14.93 -8.93 -8.06
CA ALA A 62 -16.23 -9.35 -8.59
C ALA A 62 -17.33 -8.30 -8.35
N PHE A 63 -17.32 -7.63 -7.20
CA PHE A 63 -18.26 -6.56 -6.88
C PHE A 63 -18.07 -5.34 -7.81
N LEU A 64 -16.83 -4.88 -7.98
CA LEU A 64 -16.51 -3.73 -8.83
C LEU A 64 -16.80 -4.02 -10.31
N ASP A 65 -16.46 -5.23 -10.80
CA ASP A 65 -16.72 -5.65 -12.17
C ASP A 65 -18.24 -5.72 -12.46
N ARG A 66 -19.04 -6.22 -11.50
CA ARG A 66 -20.51 -6.23 -11.59
C ARG A 66 -21.10 -4.83 -11.71
N LEU A 67 -20.50 -3.85 -11.00
CA LEU A 67 -20.91 -2.44 -11.09
C LEU A 67 -20.26 -1.69 -12.26
N LYS A 68 -19.38 -2.36 -13.05
CA LYS A 68 -18.61 -1.77 -14.15
C LYS A 68 -17.75 -0.58 -13.71
N ILE A 69 -17.22 -0.64 -12.49
CA ILE A 69 -16.35 0.39 -11.94
C ILE A 69 -14.90 0.04 -12.30
N HIS A 70 -14.28 0.87 -13.13
CA HIS A 70 -12.89 0.74 -13.56
C HIS A 70 -12.13 2.04 -13.32
N THR A 71 -12.36 3.04 -14.15
CA THR A 71 -11.75 4.37 -14.07
C THR A 71 -12.83 5.44 -13.90
N LEU A 72 -12.47 6.51 -13.18
CA LEU A 72 -13.29 7.69 -13.01
C LEU A 72 -12.38 8.92 -13.11
N ASP A 73 -12.70 9.87 -13.99
CA ASP A 73 -11.88 11.06 -14.25
C ASP A 73 -10.40 10.74 -14.55
N ASN A 74 -10.14 9.71 -15.36
CA ASN A 74 -8.82 9.15 -15.69
C ASN A 74 -8.06 8.56 -14.49
N TYR A 75 -8.70 8.36 -13.36
CA TYR A 75 -8.13 7.72 -12.18
C TYR A 75 -8.56 6.25 -12.11
N ASP A 76 -7.61 5.33 -11.88
CA ASP A 76 -7.87 3.88 -11.77
C ASP A 76 -8.45 3.52 -10.40
N VAL A 77 -9.76 3.74 -10.26
CA VAL A 77 -10.52 3.46 -9.04
C VAL A 77 -10.44 1.98 -8.67
N ARG A 78 -10.61 1.08 -9.66
CA ARG A 78 -10.68 -0.38 -9.44
C ARG A 78 -9.40 -0.92 -8.81
N SER A 79 -8.26 -0.66 -9.41
CA SER A 79 -6.97 -1.13 -8.89
C SER A 79 -6.68 -0.55 -7.50
N GLN A 80 -6.97 0.73 -7.30
CA GLN A 80 -6.77 1.37 -6.00
C GLN A 80 -7.67 0.76 -4.92
N VAL A 81 -8.98 0.57 -5.17
CA VAL A 81 -9.88 -0.07 -4.20
C VAL A 81 -9.39 -1.45 -3.79
N VAL A 82 -8.99 -2.27 -4.76
CA VAL A 82 -8.49 -3.64 -4.52
C VAL A 82 -7.24 -3.63 -3.64
N GLU A 83 -6.28 -2.75 -3.94
CA GLU A 83 -5.05 -2.65 -3.14
C GLU A 83 -5.29 -2.04 -1.76
N LEU A 84 -6.21 -1.08 -1.62
CA LEU A 84 -6.63 -0.53 -0.32
C LEU A 84 -7.28 -1.61 0.56
N VAL A 85 -8.16 -2.45 0.00
CA VAL A 85 -8.75 -3.58 0.72
C VAL A 85 -7.69 -4.56 1.18
N ARG A 86 -6.75 -4.93 0.29
CA ARG A 86 -5.63 -5.83 0.62
C ARG A 86 -4.71 -5.28 1.70
N ALA A 87 -4.57 -3.96 1.77
CA ALA A 87 -3.59 -3.31 2.64
C ALA A 87 -4.21 -2.65 3.89
N HIS A 88 -5.53 -2.66 4.09
CA HIS A 88 -6.19 -1.84 5.11
C HIS A 88 -5.70 -2.10 6.55
N LEU A 89 -5.15 -3.28 6.84
CA LEU A 89 -4.57 -3.62 8.13
C LEU A 89 -3.13 -3.09 8.32
N LYS A 90 -2.43 -2.73 7.23
CA LYS A 90 -1.00 -2.36 7.26
C LYS A 90 -0.68 -1.17 8.18
N PRO A 91 -1.49 -0.09 8.25
CA PRO A 91 -1.22 0.99 9.18
C PRO A 91 -1.11 0.52 10.65
N GLY A 92 -2.02 -0.34 11.09
CA GLY A 92 -1.97 -0.94 12.43
C GLY A 92 -0.80 -1.90 12.59
N GLU A 93 -0.55 -2.79 11.63
CA GLU A 93 0.58 -3.72 11.66
C GLU A 93 1.92 -2.98 11.76
N PHE A 94 2.11 -1.91 10.99
CA PHE A 94 3.32 -1.10 11.01
C PHE A 94 3.52 -0.41 12.36
N TYR A 95 2.47 0.15 12.92
CA TYR A 95 2.51 0.77 14.25
C TYR A 95 2.95 -0.20 15.34
N TYR A 96 2.32 -1.39 15.42
CA TYR A 96 2.67 -2.38 16.45
C TYR A 96 4.04 -3.04 16.25
N ARG A 97 4.65 -2.86 15.08
CA ARG A 97 6.00 -3.35 14.76
C ARG A 97 6.97 -2.22 14.39
N GLN A 98 6.69 -0.99 14.82
CA GLN A 98 7.41 0.22 14.37
C GLN A 98 8.93 0.14 14.55
N GLU A 99 9.43 -0.58 15.54
CA GLU A 99 10.88 -0.79 15.76
C GLU A 99 11.55 -1.62 14.64
N HIS A 100 10.77 -2.37 13.87
CA HIS A 100 11.26 -3.26 12.81
C HIS A 100 10.81 -2.83 11.41
N VAL A 101 9.93 -1.82 11.31
CA VAL A 101 9.43 -1.34 10.03
C VAL A 101 10.40 -0.33 9.44
N THR A 102 10.97 -0.67 8.28
CA THR A 102 11.91 0.20 7.57
C THR A 102 11.20 1.20 6.68
N GLU A 103 11.88 2.29 6.33
CA GLU A 103 11.38 3.25 5.31
C GLU A 103 11.08 2.57 3.97
N GLY A 104 11.88 1.57 3.60
CA GLY A 104 11.66 0.78 2.40
C GLY A 104 10.32 0.04 2.40
N ALA A 105 9.80 -0.35 3.57
CA ALA A 105 8.47 -0.95 3.68
C ALA A 105 7.36 0.03 3.27
N PHE A 106 7.43 1.30 3.70
CA PHE A 106 6.51 2.36 3.29
C PHE A 106 6.62 2.64 1.79
N ARG A 107 7.85 2.79 1.27
CA ARG A 107 8.08 3.05 -0.16
C ARG A 107 7.57 1.91 -1.04
N ARG A 108 7.74 0.64 -0.62
CA ARG A 108 7.18 -0.52 -1.32
C ARG A 108 5.66 -0.55 -1.26
N LEU A 109 5.06 -0.19 -0.12
CA LEU A 109 3.60 -0.10 0.00
C LEU A 109 3.04 1.00 -0.92
N ALA A 110 3.72 2.16 -1.03
CA ALA A 110 3.35 3.25 -1.93
C ALA A 110 3.41 2.89 -3.43
N ARG A 111 4.09 1.79 -3.81
CA ARG A 111 4.03 1.25 -5.19
C ARG A 111 2.71 0.56 -5.50
N ARG A 112 1.95 0.17 -4.50
CA ARG A 112 0.71 -0.59 -4.65
C ARG A 112 -0.51 0.29 -4.60
N CYS A 113 -0.56 1.22 -3.66
CA CYS A 113 -1.69 2.14 -3.46
C CYS A 113 -1.22 3.48 -2.92
N GLU A 114 -2.07 4.49 -3.03
CA GLU A 114 -1.86 5.79 -2.40
C GLU A 114 -2.01 5.67 -0.88
N LEU A 115 -0.95 6.04 -0.15
CA LEU A 115 -0.90 5.83 1.30
C LEU A 115 -1.78 6.80 2.08
N ASP A 116 -2.10 7.98 1.53
CA ASP A 116 -3.09 8.88 2.11
C ASP A 116 -4.49 8.25 2.08
N LEU A 117 -4.87 7.62 0.96
CA LEU A 117 -6.15 6.92 0.87
C LEU A 117 -6.19 5.68 1.79
N LEU A 118 -5.08 4.96 1.90
CA LEU A 118 -4.94 3.83 2.83
C LEU A 118 -5.13 4.26 4.29
N TYR A 119 -4.51 5.38 4.68
CA TYR A 119 -4.71 5.97 6.00
C TYR A 119 -6.18 6.24 6.27
N ARG A 120 -6.91 6.86 5.32
CA ARG A 120 -8.32 7.20 5.50
C ARG A 120 -9.19 5.96 5.66
N VAL A 121 -8.98 4.93 4.86
CA VAL A 121 -9.70 3.65 4.97
C VAL A 121 -9.42 2.97 6.31
N ALA A 122 -8.17 2.85 6.72
CA ALA A 122 -7.79 2.22 7.98
C ALA A 122 -8.28 3.02 9.21
N ARG A 123 -8.28 4.36 9.11
CA ARG A 123 -8.84 5.23 10.15
C ARG A 123 -10.34 5.05 10.26
N ALA A 124 -11.04 5.02 9.13
CA ALA A 124 -12.48 4.77 9.10
C ALA A 124 -12.85 3.41 9.71
N ASP A 125 -12.09 2.35 9.38
CA ASP A 125 -12.26 1.02 9.98
C ASP A 125 -12.12 1.06 11.50
N THR A 126 -11.04 1.68 11.99
CA THR A 126 -10.81 1.79 13.44
C THR A 126 -11.93 2.58 14.14
N LEU A 127 -12.28 3.75 13.63
CA LEU A 127 -13.33 4.60 14.22
C LEU A 127 -14.73 4.02 14.04
N GLY A 128 -14.97 3.21 13.01
CA GLY A 128 -16.23 2.49 12.79
C GLY A 128 -16.50 1.38 13.81
N ARG A 129 -15.53 1.03 14.67
CA ARG A 129 -15.72 0.17 15.84
C ARG A 129 -16.40 0.93 17.01
N ASN A 130 -16.33 2.25 17.00
CA ASN A 130 -16.88 3.15 18.01
C ASN A 130 -18.38 3.34 17.81
N ALA A 131 -19.16 2.29 18.09
CA ALA A 131 -20.61 2.34 17.93
C ALA A 131 -21.24 3.37 18.90
N PRO A 132 -22.29 4.10 18.48
CA PRO A 132 -22.93 5.16 19.29
C PRO A 132 -23.44 4.69 20.66
N TRP A 133 -23.75 3.41 20.79
CA TRP A 133 -24.23 2.79 22.05
C TRP A 133 -23.12 2.26 22.94
N LEU A 134 -21.85 2.35 22.50
CA LEU A 134 -20.70 1.94 23.29
C LEU A 134 -20.25 3.12 24.17
N ALA A 135 -19.93 2.84 25.42
CA ALA A 135 -19.39 3.86 26.34
C ALA A 135 -18.06 4.39 25.78
N ARG A 136 -17.82 5.71 25.92
CA ARG A 136 -16.67 6.39 25.29
C ARG A 136 -15.32 5.87 25.76
N GLU A 137 -15.21 5.40 27.00
CA GLU A 137 -14.02 4.77 27.56
C GLU A 137 -13.60 3.47 26.85
N HIS A 138 -14.52 2.88 26.08
CA HIS A 138 -14.27 1.68 25.27
C HIS A 138 -14.08 1.99 23.78
N TRP A 139 -14.02 3.25 23.43
CA TRP A 139 -13.79 3.66 22.05
C TRP A 139 -12.33 3.42 21.66
N PHE A 140 -12.14 2.99 20.43
CA PHE A 140 -10.84 2.89 19.80
C PHE A 140 -10.37 4.28 19.37
N ASP A 141 -9.10 4.56 19.58
CA ASP A 141 -8.45 5.74 19.02
C ASP A 141 -7.77 5.41 17.68
N ALA A 142 -7.42 6.45 16.94
CA ALA A 142 -6.74 6.32 15.66
C ALA A 142 -5.22 6.52 15.76
N ALA A 143 -4.62 6.40 16.94
CA ALA A 143 -3.18 6.64 17.14
C ALA A 143 -2.29 5.83 16.17
N PRO A 144 -2.59 4.54 15.87
CA PRO A 144 -1.83 3.80 14.88
C PRO A 144 -1.87 4.43 13.47
N GLN A 145 -3.03 4.94 13.06
CA GLN A 145 -3.21 5.55 11.75
C GLN A 145 -2.58 6.95 11.70
N GLU A 146 -2.67 7.72 12.79
CA GLU A 146 -2.03 9.04 12.88
C GLU A 146 -0.49 8.91 12.83
N TRP A 147 0.07 7.92 13.53
CA TRP A 147 1.49 7.60 13.41
C TRP A 147 1.88 7.21 11.98
N PHE A 148 1.07 6.36 11.34
CA PHE A 148 1.32 5.91 9.98
C PHE A 148 1.37 7.08 9.00
N ILE A 149 0.37 7.97 9.01
CA ILE A 149 0.33 9.09 8.08
C ILE A 149 1.43 10.13 8.36
N ALA A 150 1.84 10.30 9.62
CA ALA A 150 2.98 11.15 9.95
C ALA A 150 4.27 10.63 9.29
N ARG A 151 4.52 9.31 9.37
CA ARG A 151 5.68 8.69 8.69
C ARG A 151 5.57 8.76 7.16
N VAL A 152 4.39 8.56 6.60
CA VAL A 152 4.13 8.67 5.16
C VAL A 152 4.48 10.08 4.65
N ARG A 153 4.07 11.12 5.38
CA ARG A 153 4.37 12.53 5.06
C ARG A 153 5.85 12.86 5.21
N GLU A 154 6.49 12.40 6.26
CA GLU A 154 7.93 12.55 6.46
C GLU A 154 8.74 11.95 5.30
N LEU A 155 8.29 10.82 4.75
CA LEU A 155 8.91 10.14 3.61
C LEU A 155 8.48 10.67 2.25
N ALA A 156 7.50 11.60 2.19
CA ALA A 156 6.89 12.15 0.98
C ALA A 156 6.41 11.07 -0.01
N VAL A 157 5.62 10.11 0.51
CA VAL A 157 5.12 8.96 -0.26
C VAL A 157 3.59 8.80 -0.19
N GLU A 158 2.86 9.90 0.02
CA GLU A 158 1.40 9.91 0.17
C GLU A 158 0.69 9.34 -1.05
N GLU A 159 1.08 9.81 -2.23
CA GLU A 159 0.42 9.46 -3.49
C GLU A 159 1.21 8.44 -4.32
N ARG A 160 2.53 8.48 -4.23
CA ARG A 160 3.42 7.65 -5.06
C ARG A 160 4.77 7.38 -4.42
N PRO A 161 5.43 6.27 -4.76
CA PRO A 161 6.81 6.02 -4.36
C PRO A 161 7.77 6.99 -5.07
N PRO A 162 9.02 7.13 -4.57
CA PRO A 162 10.05 7.86 -5.28
C PRO A 162 10.29 7.26 -6.67
N GLY A 163 10.42 8.09 -7.70
CA GLY A 163 10.75 7.64 -9.05
C GLY A 163 12.14 6.96 -9.09
N PRO A 164 12.36 5.98 -9.99
CA PRO A 164 13.66 5.33 -10.11
C PRO A 164 14.73 6.31 -10.59
N LEU A 165 15.85 6.36 -9.87
CA LEU A 165 17.04 7.14 -10.23
C LEU A 165 17.73 6.53 -11.45
N LEU A 166 17.92 5.21 -11.46
CA LEU A 166 18.53 4.49 -12.57
C LEU A 166 17.47 4.09 -13.60
N LEU A 167 17.68 4.54 -14.84
CA LEU A 167 16.83 4.17 -15.99
C LEU A 167 17.65 3.39 -17.01
N GLY A 168 17.00 2.63 -17.88
CA GLY A 168 17.66 1.82 -18.91
C GLY A 168 18.64 2.62 -19.79
N ARG A 169 18.33 3.87 -20.12
CA ARG A 169 19.25 4.76 -20.86
C ARG A 169 20.60 4.98 -20.18
N HIS A 170 20.65 4.97 -18.86
CA HIS A 170 21.89 5.12 -18.11
C HIS A 170 22.77 3.88 -18.24
N LEU A 171 22.17 2.68 -18.28
CA LEU A 171 22.87 1.42 -18.50
C LEU A 171 23.40 1.28 -19.93
N LEU A 172 22.62 1.75 -20.92
CA LEU A 172 23.10 1.84 -22.30
C LEU A 172 24.31 2.77 -22.43
N ALA A 173 24.30 3.91 -21.75
CA ALA A 173 25.44 4.83 -21.69
C ALA A 173 26.66 4.23 -20.96
N LEU A 174 26.48 3.24 -20.10
CA LEU A 174 27.54 2.45 -19.47
C LEU A 174 28.04 1.30 -20.36
N GLY A 175 27.53 1.16 -21.59
CA GLY A 175 27.98 0.17 -22.58
C GLY A 175 27.19 -1.15 -22.58
N LEU A 176 26.12 -1.30 -21.79
CA LEU A 176 25.27 -2.47 -21.89
C LEU A 176 24.52 -2.48 -23.22
N GLN A 177 24.44 -3.66 -23.82
CA GLN A 177 23.59 -3.86 -25.01
C GLN A 177 22.12 -4.03 -24.59
N PRO A 178 21.15 -3.62 -25.44
CA PRO A 178 19.73 -3.85 -25.21
C PRO A 178 19.46 -5.35 -24.94
N SER A 179 18.96 -5.65 -23.73
CA SER A 179 18.67 -7.02 -23.30
C SER A 179 17.75 -7.02 -22.06
N PRO A 180 17.11 -8.13 -21.70
CA PRO A 180 16.34 -8.28 -20.47
C PRO A 180 17.13 -7.92 -19.20
N ARG A 181 18.44 -8.06 -19.22
CA ARG A 181 19.37 -7.73 -18.12
C ARG A 181 19.28 -6.26 -17.70
N ILE A 182 18.99 -5.33 -18.63
CA ILE A 182 18.75 -3.92 -18.30
C ILE A 182 17.59 -3.81 -17.29
N GLY A 183 16.49 -4.54 -17.52
CA GLY A 183 15.33 -4.55 -16.63
C GLY A 183 15.63 -5.18 -15.26
N GLU A 184 16.48 -6.19 -15.21
CA GLU A 184 16.91 -6.85 -13.97
C GLU A 184 17.74 -5.92 -13.10
N ILE A 185 18.79 -5.30 -13.69
CA ILE A 185 19.67 -4.37 -12.99
C ILE A 185 18.89 -3.13 -12.51
N THR A 186 18.05 -2.53 -13.37
CA THR A 186 17.25 -1.37 -12.96
C THR A 186 16.30 -1.69 -11.80
N ARG A 187 15.69 -2.87 -11.79
CA ARG A 187 14.83 -3.33 -10.66
C ARG A 187 15.65 -3.55 -9.38
N ALA A 188 16.80 -4.22 -9.48
CA ALA A 188 17.66 -4.48 -8.32
C ALA A 188 18.16 -3.18 -7.69
N VAL A 189 18.62 -2.22 -8.48
CA VAL A 189 19.05 -0.90 -7.99
C VAL A 189 17.89 -0.09 -7.44
N TYR A 190 16.70 -0.20 -8.03
CA TYR A 190 15.50 0.46 -7.49
C TYR A 190 15.10 -0.10 -6.12
N GLU A 191 15.21 -1.42 -5.87
CA GLU A 191 15.01 -1.97 -4.52
C GLU A 191 16.05 -1.42 -3.52
N MET A 192 17.32 -1.23 -3.94
CA MET A 192 18.33 -0.58 -3.11
C MET A 192 17.98 0.89 -2.81
N GLN A 193 17.40 1.60 -3.79
CA GLN A 193 16.90 2.96 -3.60
C GLN A 193 15.71 2.99 -2.61
N LEU A 194 14.76 2.08 -2.73
CA LEU A 194 13.64 1.99 -1.78
C LEU A 194 14.13 1.72 -0.35
N ASP A 195 15.17 0.94 -0.17
CA ASP A 195 15.80 0.68 1.12
C ASP A 195 16.67 1.85 1.64
N GLY A 196 16.84 2.91 0.83
CA GLY A 196 17.65 4.07 1.18
C GLY A 196 19.17 3.86 1.09
N ARG A 197 19.62 2.71 0.52
CA ARG A 197 21.03 2.40 0.28
C ARG A 197 21.60 3.14 -0.94
N VAL A 198 20.73 3.61 -1.81
CA VAL A 198 21.04 4.41 -3.00
C VAL A 198 20.15 5.64 -2.96
N ARG A 199 20.74 6.83 -3.00
CA ARG A 199 20.04 8.11 -2.85
C ARG A 199 20.28 9.08 -3.99
N THR A 200 21.36 8.86 -4.77
CA THR A 200 21.73 9.70 -5.92
C THR A 200 21.87 8.86 -7.20
N LEU A 201 21.87 9.52 -8.35
CA LEU A 201 22.09 8.86 -9.63
C LEU A 201 23.50 8.26 -9.70
N GLU A 202 24.50 8.93 -9.14
CA GLU A 202 25.90 8.48 -9.10
C GLU A 202 26.01 7.17 -8.31
N GLU A 203 25.39 7.10 -7.13
CA GLU A 203 25.31 5.89 -6.32
C GLU A 203 24.58 4.76 -7.05
N ALA A 204 23.49 5.08 -7.76
CA ALA A 204 22.74 4.11 -8.55
C ALA A 204 23.55 3.54 -9.71
N GLN A 205 24.35 4.39 -10.38
CA GLN A 205 25.26 3.95 -11.45
C GLN A 205 26.43 3.12 -10.91
N ALA A 206 26.98 3.47 -9.73
CA ALA A 206 28.00 2.69 -9.07
C ALA A 206 27.49 1.28 -8.71
N ALA A 207 26.32 1.19 -8.07
CA ALA A 207 25.67 -0.07 -7.74
C ALA A 207 25.40 -0.94 -8.99
N ALA A 208 25.00 -0.30 -10.09
CA ALA A 208 24.78 -0.99 -11.35
C ALA A 208 26.08 -1.58 -11.93
N ARG A 209 27.20 -0.84 -11.89
CA ARG A 209 28.51 -1.34 -12.33
C ARG A 209 28.96 -2.56 -11.53
N GLU A 210 28.83 -2.50 -10.19
CA GLU A 210 29.16 -3.64 -9.33
C GLU A 210 28.34 -4.88 -9.67
N GLN A 211 27.05 -4.71 -10.01
CA GLN A 211 26.19 -5.82 -10.40
C GLN A 211 26.61 -6.41 -11.77
N ILE A 212 26.94 -5.56 -12.74
CA ILE A 212 27.42 -5.98 -14.06
C ILE A 212 28.72 -6.80 -13.93
N GLU A 213 29.67 -6.33 -13.11
CA GLU A 213 30.95 -7.01 -12.89
C GLU A 213 30.80 -8.35 -12.16
N ARG A 214 29.89 -8.42 -11.18
CA ARG A 214 29.59 -9.63 -10.42
C ARG A 214 29.04 -10.72 -11.33
N ASP A 215 28.09 -10.37 -12.16
CA ASP A 215 27.45 -11.30 -13.08
C ASP A 215 28.44 -11.80 -14.15
N ALA A 216 29.33 -10.90 -14.67
CA ALA A 216 30.39 -11.28 -15.61
C ALA A 216 31.40 -12.30 -15.03
N ARG A 217 31.64 -12.26 -13.72
CA ARG A 217 32.48 -13.25 -13.02
C ARG A 217 31.76 -14.60 -12.83
N SER A 218 30.47 -14.59 -12.65
CA SER A 218 29.66 -15.81 -12.48
C SER A 218 29.50 -16.60 -13.77
N ASP A 219 29.53 -15.93 -14.92
CA ASP A 219 29.41 -16.55 -16.25
C ASP A 219 30.75 -17.22 -16.71
N ILE A 220 31.84 -17.02 -15.97
CA ILE A 220 33.19 -17.56 -16.29
C ILE A 220 33.52 -18.77 -15.39
N SER A 221 32.71 -19.07 -14.39
CA SER A 221 32.91 -20.18 -13.42
C SER A 221 32.01 -21.36 -13.74
#